data_56f72c6c44533d542abc47204fd1080c
#
_entry.id   56f72c6c44533d542abc47204fd1080c
#
_cell.length_a   1.000
_cell.length_b   1.000
_cell.length_c   1.000
_cell.angle_alpha   90.00
_cell.angle_beta   90.00
_cell.angle_gamma   90.00
#
_symmetry.space_group_name_H-M   'P 1'
#
loop_
_entity.id
_entity.type
_entity.pdbx_description
1 polymer ?
#
loop_
_entity_poly.entity_id
_entity_poly.type
_entity_poly.pdbx_seq_one_letter_code
_entity_poly.pdbx_strand_id
1 'polypeptide(L)'
;IKIIVSQGACVHTNTSNVTLTLTLTGVGNTFDDLTTAGTNTWVGHVYNWLGTSPPPGGSTSPATPQNTFPFQNTNYVGYYNVSSESLSENFGGDNVCFPVLSNGINRTNIRTQGFAVRYRMLSTRPAGCYIISMRGDDGIRLYNDGALVFSEWKQQSPTNYNNVLVYLDGNAELIFDFYEYGGANVANLSIQPFDAASNTVATPANTTVCNNVSPGVLDGSSFAYNGGTINPTIAFQWQVSTDNITFTNIVGATSENYTPPAISNPGPSNVVRYYRRVIGATSSLGSCDSPSNSIIITTSPNGAPPT
;
A
#
# COMPACT_ATOMS: atom_id res chain seq x y z
N ILE A 1 15.82 -34.68 36.28
CA ILE A 1 15.31 -33.92 35.12
C ILE A 1 14.01 -34.59 34.72
N LYS A 2 12.90 -33.87 34.78
CA LYS A 2 11.60 -34.35 34.31
C LYS A 2 11.38 -33.76 32.90
N ILE A 3 11.45 -34.62 31.90
CA ILE A 3 11.12 -34.20 30.53
C ILE A 3 9.63 -34.39 30.35
N ILE A 4 8.90 -33.30 30.16
CA ILE A 4 7.49 -33.31 29.77
C ILE A 4 7.45 -33.04 28.28
N VAL A 5 7.11 -34.04 27.49
CA VAL A 5 6.80 -33.86 26.09
C VAL A 5 5.30 -33.53 26.00
N SER A 6 4.93 -32.31 25.82
CA SER A 6 3.55 -31.93 25.51
C SER A 6 3.37 -31.98 23.99
N GLN A 7 2.47 -32.83 23.55
CA GLN A 7 2.02 -32.84 22.17
C GLN A 7 1.10 -31.61 21.97
N GLY A 8 1.54 -30.66 21.17
CA GLY A 8 0.67 -29.61 20.69
C GLY A 8 -0.44 -30.17 19.79
N ALA A 9 -1.48 -29.38 19.50
CA ALA A 9 -2.64 -29.80 18.71
C ALA A 9 -2.34 -30.24 17.25
N CYS A 10 -1.08 -30.11 16.82
CA CYS A 10 -0.61 -30.57 15.52
C CYS A 10 0.04 -31.94 15.65
N VAL A 11 -0.74 -32.99 15.48
CA VAL A 11 -0.27 -34.38 15.61
C VAL A 11 0.20 -34.89 14.25
N HIS A 12 1.48 -35.13 14.09
CA HIS A 12 1.99 -36.03 13.04
C HIS A 12 2.01 -37.45 13.59
N THR A 13 1.08 -38.30 13.16
CA THR A 13 1.12 -39.73 13.44
C THR A 13 2.12 -40.40 12.50
N ASN A 14 3.38 -40.44 12.88
CA ASN A 14 4.33 -41.32 12.23
C ASN A 14 4.87 -42.31 13.29
N THR A 15 4.61 -43.60 13.09
CA THR A 15 4.99 -44.68 14.01
C THR A 15 6.44 -45.13 13.86
N SER A 16 7.32 -44.29 13.37
CA SER A 16 8.75 -44.57 13.29
C SER A 16 9.45 -44.16 14.58
N ASN A 17 10.43 -44.96 15.01
CA ASN A 17 11.24 -44.70 16.22
C ASN A 17 11.78 -43.25 16.18
N VAL A 18 11.36 -42.42 17.13
CA VAL A 18 11.85 -41.07 17.30
C VAL A 18 13.11 -41.10 18.13
N THR A 19 14.25 -40.83 17.52
CA THR A 19 15.48 -40.55 18.27
C THR A 19 15.45 -39.10 18.71
N LEU A 20 15.23 -38.85 20.00
CA LEU A 20 15.26 -37.50 20.56
C LEU A 20 16.73 -37.16 20.88
N THR A 21 17.35 -36.33 20.03
CA THR A 21 18.66 -35.75 20.33
C THR A 21 18.41 -34.40 21.03
N LEU A 22 18.60 -34.37 22.35
CA LEU A 22 18.59 -33.15 23.15
C LEU A 22 19.95 -32.45 23.01
N THR A 23 20.06 -31.47 22.18
CA THR A 23 21.20 -30.56 22.19
C THR A 23 20.85 -29.41 23.14
N LEU A 24 21.37 -29.44 24.37
CA LEU A 24 21.34 -28.29 25.27
C LEU A 24 22.40 -27.30 24.78
N THR A 25 22.04 -26.46 23.84
CA THR A 25 22.78 -25.22 23.62
C THR A 25 22.48 -24.30 24.80
N GLY A 26 23.57 -23.78 25.41
CA GLY A 26 23.48 -23.00 26.62
C GLY A 26 22.39 -21.94 26.54
N VAL A 27 21.65 -21.79 27.64
CA VAL A 27 20.52 -20.85 27.77
C VAL A 27 21.09 -19.44 27.78
N GLY A 28 21.53 -18.97 26.61
CA GLY A 28 21.57 -17.59 26.33
C GLY A 28 20.16 -17.23 25.84
N ASN A 29 19.46 -16.40 26.56
CA ASN A 29 18.24 -15.73 26.09
C ASN A 29 18.56 -14.81 24.90
N THR A 30 19.06 -15.35 23.81
CA THR A 30 19.05 -14.65 22.55
C THR A 30 17.66 -14.83 21.96
N PHE A 31 16.72 -14.06 22.45
CA PHE A 31 15.51 -13.80 21.70
C PHE A 31 15.95 -13.26 20.35
N ASP A 32 15.28 -13.71 19.29
CA ASP A 32 15.46 -13.09 18.00
C ASP A 32 15.21 -11.58 18.15
N ASP A 33 15.94 -10.79 17.39
CA ASP A 33 15.69 -9.36 17.36
C ASP A 33 14.36 -9.11 16.64
N LEU A 34 13.34 -8.74 17.40
CA LEU A 34 11.98 -8.48 16.92
C LEU A 34 11.88 -7.21 16.05
N THR A 35 12.96 -6.45 15.95
CA THR A 35 13.06 -5.28 15.08
C THR A 35 13.70 -5.60 13.73
N THR A 36 14.22 -6.82 13.54
CA THR A 36 14.82 -7.22 12.27
C THR A 36 13.83 -7.06 11.12
N ALA A 37 14.25 -6.32 10.10
CA ALA A 37 13.52 -6.09 8.86
C ALA A 37 14.32 -6.59 7.65
N GLY A 38 13.64 -7.02 6.60
CA GLY A 38 14.27 -7.29 5.31
C GLY A 38 14.46 -6.00 4.51
N THR A 39 15.48 -5.92 3.68
CA THR A 39 15.64 -4.80 2.74
C THR A 39 14.94 -5.14 1.42
N ASN A 40 13.88 -4.42 1.09
CA ASN A 40 12.96 -4.70 -0.03
C ASN A 40 12.43 -6.15 -0.04
N THR A 41 12.40 -6.75 1.12
CA THR A 41 11.91 -8.11 1.42
C THR A 41 11.34 -8.08 2.82
N TRP A 42 10.56 -9.09 3.21
CA TRP A 42 9.91 -9.08 4.52
C TRP A 42 10.53 -10.10 5.48
N VAL A 43 10.61 -9.71 6.74
CA VAL A 43 10.79 -10.63 7.85
C VAL A 43 9.47 -10.72 8.61
N GLY A 44 8.85 -11.89 8.58
CA GLY A 44 7.60 -12.18 9.28
C GLY A 44 7.87 -12.72 10.68
N HIS A 45 7.69 -11.91 11.71
CA HIS A 45 7.77 -12.30 13.12
C HIS A 45 6.43 -12.92 13.53
N VAL A 46 6.47 -14.18 13.94
CA VAL A 46 5.28 -15.00 14.19
C VAL A 46 4.96 -15.05 15.68
N TYR A 47 3.68 -14.90 15.98
CA TYR A 47 3.12 -14.89 17.34
C TYR A 47 1.96 -15.86 17.43
N ASN A 48 1.98 -16.73 18.43
CA ASN A 48 0.91 -17.67 18.73
C ASN A 48 0.19 -17.23 20.00
N TRP A 49 -1.00 -16.64 19.86
CA TRP A 49 -1.77 -16.13 20.98
C TRP A 49 -2.89 -17.09 21.45
N LEU A 50 -2.90 -18.30 20.90
CA LEU A 50 -3.66 -19.49 21.30
C LEU A 50 -5.05 -19.28 21.90
N GLY A 51 -6.08 -19.57 21.13
CA GLY A 51 -7.39 -20.01 21.62
C GLY A 51 -8.22 -19.03 22.44
N THR A 52 -7.78 -17.78 22.54
CA THR A 52 -8.64 -16.72 23.06
C THR A 52 -9.49 -16.16 21.91
N SER A 53 -10.61 -15.57 22.25
CA SER A 53 -11.39 -14.74 21.32
C SER A 53 -10.51 -13.83 20.48
N PRO A 54 -11.01 -13.29 19.36
CA PRO A 54 -10.20 -12.36 18.55
C PRO A 54 -9.40 -11.43 19.45
N PRO A 55 -8.20 -11.01 19.05
CA PRO A 55 -7.39 -10.15 19.89
C PRO A 55 -8.23 -9.02 20.43
N PRO A 56 -8.09 -8.64 21.71
CA PRO A 56 -8.83 -7.52 22.25
C PRO A 56 -8.65 -6.30 21.34
N GLY A 57 -9.77 -5.66 20.96
CA GLY A 57 -9.77 -4.61 19.94
C GLY A 57 -9.81 -5.10 18.50
N GLY A 58 -9.97 -6.39 18.28
CA GLY A 58 -10.20 -7.00 16.96
C GLY A 58 -11.55 -6.68 16.33
N SER A 59 -12.31 -5.75 16.89
CA SER A 59 -13.49 -5.16 16.27
C SER A 59 -13.12 -3.94 15.42
N THR A 60 -14.08 -3.19 15.00
CA THR A 60 -13.93 -2.04 14.09
C THR A 60 -13.14 -0.84 14.64
N SER A 61 -12.67 -0.87 15.87
CA SER A 61 -11.93 0.26 16.47
C SER A 61 -10.42 0.06 16.38
N PRO A 62 -9.71 0.72 15.46
CA PRO A 62 -8.28 0.53 15.23
C PRO A 62 -7.39 1.16 16.30
N ALA A 63 -7.89 2.05 17.13
CA ALA A 63 -7.09 2.91 17.99
C ALA A 63 -7.00 2.46 19.45
N THR A 64 -7.30 1.21 19.77
CA THR A 64 -7.24 0.74 21.16
C THR A 64 -5.88 0.12 21.50
N PRO A 65 -5.34 0.34 22.71
CA PRO A 65 -4.09 -0.32 23.13
C PRO A 65 -4.13 -1.84 23.07
N GLN A 66 -5.29 -2.44 23.10
CA GLN A 66 -5.51 -3.88 22.98
C GLN A 66 -5.05 -4.45 21.62
N ASN A 67 -4.94 -3.61 20.60
CA ASN A 67 -4.46 -4.00 19.28
C ASN A 67 -3.00 -4.51 19.29
N THR A 68 -2.26 -4.30 20.35
CA THR A 68 -0.91 -4.84 20.54
C THR A 68 -0.89 -6.25 21.14
N PHE A 69 -2.05 -6.77 21.54
CA PHE A 69 -2.14 -8.02 22.27
C PHE A 69 -1.49 -9.22 21.57
N PRO A 70 -1.69 -9.48 20.26
CA PRO A 70 -1.04 -10.61 19.62
C PRO A 70 0.48 -10.51 19.64
N PHE A 71 1.05 -9.31 19.62
CA PHE A 71 2.47 -9.02 19.46
C PHE A 71 3.24 -8.91 20.79
N GLN A 72 2.73 -9.51 21.85
CA GLN A 72 3.45 -9.61 23.12
C GLN A 72 4.59 -10.63 23.02
N ASN A 73 5.70 -10.36 23.68
CA ASN A 73 6.86 -11.24 23.67
C ASN A 73 6.54 -12.66 24.16
N THR A 74 5.57 -12.81 25.05
CA THR A 74 5.08 -14.10 25.54
C THR A 74 4.43 -14.98 24.48
N ASN A 75 3.95 -14.37 23.39
CA ASN A 75 3.30 -15.04 22.28
C ASN A 75 4.28 -15.32 21.13
N TYR A 76 5.47 -14.75 21.17
CA TYR A 76 6.46 -14.88 20.10
C TYR A 76 6.98 -16.30 19.97
N VAL A 77 7.04 -16.81 18.74
CA VAL A 77 7.47 -18.19 18.46
C VAL A 77 8.60 -18.31 17.44
N GLY A 78 8.93 -17.25 16.73
CA GLY A 78 10.01 -17.24 15.75
C GLY A 78 9.72 -16.35 14.56
N TYR A 79 10.51 -16.46 13.50
CA TYR A 79 10.34 -15.67 12.28
C TYR A 79 10.59 -16.50 11.02
N TYR A 80 10.21 -15.96 9.89
CA TYR A 80 10.59 -16.46 8.57
C TYR A 80 10.81 -15.31 7.60
N ASN A 81 11.54 -15.59 6.52
CA ASN A 81 11.85 -14.60 5.51
C ASN A 81 10.95 -14.80 4.28
N VAL A 82 10.43 -13.71 3.74
CA VAL A 82 9.77 -13.65 2.44
C VAL A 82 10.70 -12.93 1.48
N SER A 83 11.18 -13.63 0.46
CA SER A 83 12.22 -13.14 -0.46
C SER A 83 11.71 -12.16 -1.51
N SER A 84 10.48 -11.70 -1.41
CA SER A 84 9.83 -10.77 -2.32
C SER A 84 9.38 -9.52 -1.56
N GLU A 85 9.34 -8.39 -2.24
CA GLU A 85 8.69 -7.17 -1.74
C GLU A 85 7.17 -7.32 -1.68
N SER A 86 6.58 -8.11 -2.56
CA SER A 86 5.17 -8.46 -2.50
C SER A 86 4.96 -9.63 -1.55
N LEU A 87 3.99 -9.50 -0.65
CA LEU A 87 3.49 -10.59 0.18
C LEU A 87 2.36 -11.33 -0.53
N SER A 88 2.39 -12.66 -0.50
CA SER A 88 1.32 -13.52 -1.00
C SER A 88 1.24 -14.76 -0.12
N GLU A 89 0.76 -14.56 1.10
CA GLU A 89 0.72 -15.60 2.12
C GLU A 89 -0.66 -16.23 2.21
N ASN A 90 -0.66 -17.56 2.27
CA ASN A 90 -1.84 -18.38 2.56
C ASN A 90 -1.38 -19.55 3.43
N PHE A 91 -1.87 -19.61 4.64
CA PHE A 91 -1.43 -20.61 5.64
C PHE A 91 -2.28 -21.88 5.63
N GLY A 92 -3.24 -22.02 4.71
CA GLY A 92 -3.92 -23.28 4.42
C GLY A 92 -5.27 -23.49 5.12
N GLY A 93 -5.83 -22.48 5.75
CA GLY A 93 -7.15 -22.57 6.44
C GLY A 93 -7.09 -23.29 7.78
N ASP A 94 -8.26 -23.62 8.34
CA ASP A 94 -8.42 -24.22 9.66
C ASP A 94 -7.74 -25.59 9.80
N ASN A 95 -7.30 -25.88 11.02
CA ASN A 95 -6.75 -27.19 11.44
C ASN A 95 -5.50 -27.67 10.67
N VAL A 96 -4.82 -26.78 10.02
CA VAL A 96 -3.50 -27.02 9.43
C VAL A 96 -2.43 -26.50 10.37
N CYS A 97 -1.20 -26.97 10.22
CA CYS A 97 -0.05 -26.49 10.95
C CYS A 97 1.03 -26.08 9.97
N PHE A 98 1.74 -25.01 10.29
CA PHE A 98 2.91 -24.62 9.52
C PHE A 98 4.15 -24.52 10.43
N PRO A 99 5.34 -24.86 9.90
CA PRO A 99 6.58 -24.74 10.66
C PRO A 99 7.03 -23.30 10.72
N VAL A 100 7.43 -22.83 11.90
CA VAL A 100 8.10 -21.56 12.08
C VAL A 100 9.60 -21.80 12.10
N LEU A 101 10.29 -21.35 11.05
CA LEU A 101 11.70 -21.59 10.81
C LEU A 101 12.48 -20.31 11.10
N SER A 102 13.25 -20.30 12.19
CA SER A 102 14.21 -19.23 12.46
C SER A 102 15.62 -19.69 12.12
N ASN A 103 16.32 -18.97 11.25
CA ASN A 103 17.64 -19.34 10.73
C ASN A 103 17.69 -20.77 10.14
N GLY A 104 16.62 -21.21 9.48
CA GLY A 104 16.51 -22.55 8.92
C GLY A 104 16.27 -23.67 9.94
N ILE A 105 16.14 -23.34 11.21
CA ILE A 105 15.84 -24.29 12.27
C ILE A 105 14.35 -24.21 12.59
N ASN A 106 13.66 -25.36 12.51
CA ASN A 106 12.26 -25.45 12.94
C ASN A 106 12.18 -25.26 14.46
N ARG A 107 11.60 -24.15 14.89
CA ARG A 107 11.39 -23.86 16.32
C ARG A 107 10.13 -24.50 16.86
N THR A 108 9.06 -24.45 16.06
CA THR A 108 7.77 -25.02 16.43
C THR A 108 6.88 -25.14 15.20
N ASN A 109 5.85 -25.97 15.32
CA ASN A 109 4.72 -25.96 14.40
C ASN A 109 3.55 -25.27 15.11
N ILE A 110 2.95 -24.30 14.50
CA ILE A 110 1.77 -23.61 15.02
C ILE A 110 0.53 -23.94 14.20
N ARG A 111 -0.62 -23.87 14.86
CA ARG A 111 -1.89 -23.97 14.16
C ARG A 111 -2.15 -22.70 13.37
N THR A 112 -2.85 -22.85 12.26
CA THR A 112 -3.31 -21.75 11.41
C THR A 112 -4.54 -21.02 11.98
N GLN A 113 -4.75 -21.13 13.29
CA GLN A 113 -5.80 -20.45 14.06
C GLN A 113 -5.17 -19.83 15.31
N GLY A 114 -5.58 -18.63 15.65
CA GLY A 114 -5.10 -17.93 16.83
C GLY A 114 -3.63 -17.51 16.75
N PHE A 115 -3.17 -17.07 15.59
CA PHE A 115 -1.82 -16.58 15.38
C PHE A 115 -1.81 -15.18 14.74
N ALA A 116 -0.66 -14.56 14.78
CA ALA A 116 -0.42 -13.27 14.13
C ALA A 116 1.00 -13.24 13.55
N VAL A 117 1.18 -12.42 12.53
CA VAL A 117 2.49 -12.15 11.95
C VAL A 117 2.68 -10.65 11.84
N ARG A 118 3.81 -10.16 12.32
CA ARG A 118 4.28 -8.80 12.08
C ARG A 118 5.38 -8.86 11.03
N TYR A 119 5.06 -8.44 9.83
CA TYR A 119 6.05 -8.34 8.75
C TYR A 119 6.73 -6.99 8.83
N ARG A 120 8.08 -7.00 8.72
CA ARG A 120 8.92 -5.80 8.70
C ARG A 120 9.75 -5.74 7.44
N MET A 121 9.74 -4.60 6.80
CA MET A 121 10.55 -4.32 5.61
C MET A 121 11.12 -2.90 5.70
N LEU A 122 12.41 -2.77 5.36
CA LEU A 122 13.02 -1.49 5.04
C LEU A 122 12.94 -1.31 3.52
N SER A 123 12.14 -0.35 3.08
CA SER A 123 12.00 -0.02 1.67
C SER A 123 13.04 1.00 1.26
N THR A 124 13.82 0.68 0.23
CA THR A 124 14.77 1.60 -0.40
C THR A 124 14.23 2.15 -1.72
N ARG A 125 12.92 2.09 -1.94
CA ARG A 125 12.29 2.72 -3.09
C ARG A 125 12.56 4.22 -3.08
N PRO A 126 12.78 4.84 -4.25
CA PRO A 126 12.98 6.29 -4.33
C PRO A 126 11.89 7.06 -3.59
N ALA A 127 12.27 8.21 -3.03
CA ALA A 127 11.29 9.08 -2.37
C ALA A 127 10.16 9.45 -3.33
N GLY A 128 8.92 9.28 -2.89
CA GLY A 128 7.74 9.50 -3.73
C GLY A 128 6.49 8.80 -3.21
N CYS A 129 5.39 8.96 -3.94
CA CYS A 129 4.14 8.33 -3.60
C CYS A 129 4.00 6.95 -4.24
N TYR A 130 3.43 6.03 -3.47
CA TYR A 130 3.17 4.66 -3.88
C TYR A 130 1.75 4.26 -3.51
N ILE A 131 1.19 3.38 -4.31
CA ILE A 131 -0.08 2.73 -4.03
C ILE A 131 0.21 1.36 -3.46
N ILE A 132 -0.36 1.09 -2.28
CA ILE A 132 -0.34 -0.22 -1.66
C ILE A 132 -1.72 -0.85 -1.81
N SER A 133 -1.74 -2.07 -2.32
CA SER A 133 -2.91 -2.92 -2.34
C SER A 133 -2.70 -4.08 -1.39
N MET A 134 -3.71 -4.35 -0.56
CA MET A 134 -3.65 -5.37 0.48
C MET A 134 -4.86 -6.28 0.41
N ARG A 135 -4.71 -7.50 0.91
CA ARG A 135 -5.81 -8.42 1.16
C ARG A 135 -5.59 -9.10 2.49
N GLY A 136 -6.61 -9.14 3.31
CA GLY A 136 -6.57 -9.78 4.63
C GLY A 136 -7.78 -10.65 4.90
N ASP A 137 -7.50 -11.72 5.62
CA ASP A 137 -8.43 -12.60 6.29
C ASP A 137 -7.67 -13.23 7.47
N ASP A 138 -7.86 -12.80 8.67
CA ASP A 138 -8.73 -11.76 9.23
C ASP A 138 -8.15 -10.33 9.15
N GLY A 139 -7.65 -9.82 10.27
CA GLY A 139 -7.29 -8.42 10.45
C GLY A 139 -5.93 -8.03 9.93
N ILE A 140 -5.85 -6.87 9.29
CA ILE A 140 -4.61 -6.30 8.77
C ILE A 140 -4.44 -4.84 9.16
N ARG A 141 -3.17 -4.42 9.32
CA ARG A 141 -2.76 -3.03 9.53
C ARG A 141 -1.45 -2.76 8.81
N LEU A 142 -1.28 -1.53 8.38
CA LEU A 142 -0.04 -1.06 7.78
C LEU A 142 0.45 0.17 8.51
N TYR A 143 1.73 0.17 8.83
CA TYR A 143 2.45 1.33 9.35
C TYR A 143 3.56 1.72 8.38
N ASN A 144 3.85 3.00 8.31
CA ASN A 144 4.98 3.59 7.61
C ASN A 144 5.72 4.49 8.59
N ASP A 145 6.99 4.21 8.87
CA ASP A 145 7.83 4.92 9.85
C ASP A 145 7.14 5.13 11.21
N GLY A 146 6.50 4.07 11.69
CA GLY A 146 5.75 4.06 12.94
C GLY A 146 4.37 4.72 12.90
N ALA A 147 4.01 5.44 11.85
CA ALA A 147 2.68 6.01 11.68
C ALA A 147 1.70 4.97 11.11
N LEU A 148 0.52 4.83 11.73
CA LEU A 148 -0.54 3.96 11.22
C LEU A 148 -1.17 4.59 9.98
N VAL A 149 -0.97 3.96 8.80
CA VAL A 149 -1.50 4.45 7.52
C VAL A 149 -2.75 3.70 7.05
N PHE A 150 -2.97 2.49 7.57
CA PHE A 150 -4.16 1.70 7.25
C PHE A 150 -4.50 0.75 8.39
N SER A 151 -5.80 0.55 8.67
CA SER A 151 -6.24 -0.41 9.68
C SER A 151 -7.63 -0.96 9.37
N GLU A 152 -7.68 -2.27 9.19
CA GLU A 152 -8.89 -3.09 9.21
C GLU A 152 -8.65 -4.26 10.17
N TRP A 153 -8.54 -3.90 11.46
CA TRP A 153 -8.22 -4.82 12.55
C TRP A 153 -9.49 -5.46 13.11
N LYS A 154 -10.04 -6.39 12.33
CA LYS A 154 -11.32 -7.06 12.63
C LYS A 154 -11.34 -8.45 12.02
N GLN A 155 -12.26 -9.30 12.50
CA GLN A 155 -12.60 -10.53 11.80
C GLN A 155 -13.33 -10.20 10.49
N GLN A 156 -12.90 -10.83 9.42
CA GLN A 156 -13.46 -10.66 8.08
C GLN A 156 -13.07 -11.81 7.16
N SER A 157 -13.91 -12.10 6.17
CA SER A 157 -13.54 -12.95 5.04
C SER A 157 -12.46 -12.29 4.18
N PRO A 158 -11.79 -13.02 3.26
CA PRO A 158 -10.75 -12.45 2.38
C PRO A 158 -11.22 -11.18 1.67
N THR A 159 -10.79 -10.03 2.17
CA THR A 159 -11.22 -8.71 1.70
C THR A 159 -10.04 -7.95 1.08
N ASN A 160 -10.27 -7.38 -0.11
CA ASN A 160 -9.29 -6.57 -0.80
C ASN A 160 -9.40 -5.10 -0.39
N TYR A 161 -8.26 -4.48 -0.17
CA TYR A 161 -8.10 -3.06 0.12
C TYR A 161 -7.10 -2.50 -0.87
N ASN A 162 -7.62 -1.91 -1.93
CA ASN A 162 -6.81 -1.38 -3.02
C ASN A 162 -6.62 0.13 -2.87
N ASN A 163 -5.55 0.63 -3.51
CA ASN A 163 -5.28 2.07 -3.65
C ASN A 163 -5.04 2.80 -2.31
N VAL A 164 -4.34 2.17 -1.36
CA VAL A 164 -3.85 2.87 -0.17
C VAL A 164 -2.61 3.65 -0.56
N LEU A 165 -2.71 4.99 -0.55
CA LEU A 165 -1.61 5.86 -0.92
C LEU A 165 -0.68 6.08 0.28
N VAL A 166 0.61 5.91 0.05
CA VAL A 166 1.68 6.19 1.02
C VAL A 166 2.77 7.02 0.37
N TYR A 167 3.47 7.80 1.17
CA TYR A 167 4.72 8.45 0.77
C TYR A 167 5.89 7.68 1.37
N LEU A 168 6.82 7.20 0.56
CA LEU A 168 8.07 6.61 1.00
C LEU A 168 9.19 7.63 0.81
N ASP A 169 10.07 7.75 1.79
CA ASP A 169 11.12 8.79 1.82
C ASP A 169 12.47 8.34 1.23
N GLY A 170 12.54 7.08 0.78
CA GLY A 170 13.76 6.45 0.28
C GLY A 170 14.45 5.52 1.28
N ASN A 171 13.97 5.48 2.52
CA ASN A 171 14.45 4.61 3.60
C ASN A 171 13.34 4.27 4.60
N ALA A 172 12.14 4.06 4.09
CA ALA A 172 10.92 3.90 4.89
C ALA A 172 10.83 2.52 5.56
N GLU A 173 10.55 2.47 6.85
CA GLU A 173 10.20 1.23 7.54
C GLU A 173 8.71 0.95 7.39
N LEU A 174 8.39 -0.13 6.67
CA LEU A 174 7.02 -0.63 6.57
C LEU A 174 6.81 -1.78 7.53
N ILE A 175 5.72 -1.69 8.30
CA ILE A 175 5.26 -2.79 9.15
C ILE A 175 3.86 -3.17 8.71
N PHE A 176 3.69 -4.43 8.27
CA PHE A 176 2.40 -5.00 7.95
C PHE A 176 2.03 -6.03 9.00
N ASP A 177 1.03 -5.71 9.82
CA ASP A 177 0.48 -6.59 10.83
C ASP A 177 -0.69 -7.39 10.27
N PHE A 178 -0.68 -8.67 10.55
CA PHE A 178 -1.74 -9.62 10.21
C PHE A 178 -2.10 -10.43 11.45
N TYR A 179 -3.39 -10.72 11.65
CA TYR A 179 -3.81 -11.75 12.57
C TYR A 179 -4.87 -12.64 11.95
N GLU A 180 -4.89 -13.87 12.43
CA GLU A 180 -5.87 -14.89 12.10
C GLU A 180 -6.55 -15.40 13.37
N TYR A 181 -7.87 -15.45 13.37
CA TYR A 181 -8.65 -16.08 14.42
C TYR A 181 -9.10 -17.50 14.03
N GLY A 182 -9.62 -17.66 12.81
CA GLY A 182 -10.06 -18.95 12.26
C GLY A 182 -10.76 -18.80 10.93
N GLY A 183 -10.71 -19.84 10.13
CA GLY A 183 -11.24 -19.88 8.78
C GLY A 183 -10.17 -19.94 7.70
N ALA A 184 -10.42 -19.29 6.59
CA ALA A 184 -9.39 -19.05 5.58
C ALA A 184 -8.41 -17.98 6.11
N ASN A 185 -7.14 -18.05 5.69
CA ASN A 185 -6.13 -17.16 6.21
C ASN A 185 -5.25 -16.64 5.07
N VAL A 186 -5.35 -15.36 4.82
CA VAL A 186 -4.67 -14.69 3.70
C VAL A 186 -4.07 -13.37 4.17
N ALA A 187 -2.79 -13.16 3.85
CA ALA A 187 -2.11 -11.90 4.08
C ALA A 187 -1.32 -11.51 2.82
N ASN A 188 -1.89 -10.64 1.99
CA ASN A 188 -1.26 -10.18 0.75
C ASN A 188 -1.01 -8.68 0.80
N LEU A 189 0.10 -8.26 0.22
CA LEU A 189 0.44 -6.85 0.04
C LEU A 189 1.27 -6.68 -1.23
N SER A 190 0.99 -5.65 -2.00
CA SER A 190 1.79 -5.22 -3.15
C SER A 190 1.99 -3.72 -3.14
N ILE A 191 3.13 -3.26 -3.65
CA ILE A 191 3.54 -1.85 -3.69
C ILE A 191 3.81 -1.48 -5.14
N GLN A 192 3.15 -0.43 -5.62
CA GLN A 192 3.37 0.10 -6.97
C GLN A 192 3.61 1.62 -6.90
N PRO A 193 4.41 2.20 -7.81
CA PRO A 193 4.52 3.65 -7.92
C PRO A 193 3.13 4.28 -8.08
N PHE A 194 2.93 5.46 -7.50
CA PHE A 194 1.80 6.30 -7.84
C PHE A 194 1.98 6.76 -9.28
N ASP A 195 1.68 5.86 -10.19
CA ASP A 195 1.60 6.18 -11.61
C ASP A 195 0.17 6.57 -11.90
N ALA A 196 -0.05 7.85 -12.12
CA ALA A 196 -1.30 8.31 -12.67
C ALA A 196 -1.34 8.08 -14.19
N ALA A 197 -0.95 6.91 -14.66
CA ALA A 197 -1.19 6.51 -16.05
C ALA A 197 -2.68 6.64 -16.41
N SER A 198 -3.56 6.65 -15.41
CA SER A 198 -4.97 7.01 -15.52
C SER A 198 -5.24 8.52 -15.56
N ASN A 199 -4.26 9.39 -15.26
CA ASN A 199 -4.41 10.82 -15.38
C ASN A 199 -4.23 11.26 -16.82
N THR A 200 -5.29 11.19 -17.59
CA THR A 200 -5.30 11.57 -18.99
C THR A 200 -6.29 12.71 -19.25
N VAL A 201 -6.00 13.49 -20.26
CA VAL A 201 -6.93 14.50 -20.80
C VAL A 201 -7.28 14.09 -22.22
N ALA A 202 -8.57 13.98 -22.51
CA ALA A 202 -9.04 13.65 -23.85
C ALA A 202 -8.78 14.84 -24.80
N THR A 203 -8.34 14.51 -26.02
CA THR A 203 -8.19 15.52 -27.07
C THR A 203 -9.57 16.03 -27.47
N PRO A 204 -9.85 17.34 -27.36
CA PRO A 204 -11.14 17.89 -27.77
C PRO A 204 -11.33 17.75 -29.28
N ALA A 205 -12.58 17.80 -29.72
CA ALA A 205 -12.92 17.71 -31.16
C ALA A 205 -12.23 18.79 -31.99
N ASN A 206 -12.03 19.96 -31.41
CA ASN A 206 -11.39 21.09 -32.06
C ASN A 206 -10.17 21.56 -31.30
N THR A 207 -8.99 21.30 -31.86
CA THR A 207 -7.69 21.76 -31.33
C THR A 207 -7.26 23.08 -32.00
N THR A 208 -7.91 23.50 -33.08
CA THR A 208 -7.70 24.79 -33.72
C THR A 208 -9.01 25.59 -33.68
N VAL A 209 -8.94 26.77 -33.10
CA VAL A 209 -10.11 27.66 -32.94
C VAL A 209 -9.85 29.04 -33.52
N CYS A 210 -10.91 29.76 -33.86
CA CYS A 210 -10.80 31.14 -34.32
C CYS A 210 -10.41 32.08 -33.17
N ASN A 211 -9.93 33.27 -33.54
CA ASN A 211 -9.75 34.39 -32.61
C ASN A 211 -11.00 34.61 -31.75
N ASN A 212 -10.81 34.79 -30.46
CA ASN A 212 -11.86 34.98 -29.45
C ASN A 212 -12.92 33.86 -29.36
N VAL A 213 -12.53 32.64 -29.72
CA VAL A 213 -13.35 31.42 -29.53
C VAL A 213 -12.70 30.50 -28.50
N SER A 214 -13.51 30.00 -27.55
CA SER A 214 -13.07 28.98 -26.61
C SER A 214 -12.97 27.63 -27.32
N PRO A 215 -11.95 26.81 -27.00
CA PRO A 215 -11.80 25.46 -27.56
C PRO A 215 -12.83 24.44 -27.03
N GLY A 216 -13.65 24.86 -26.08
CA GLY A 216 -14.54 23.92 -25.37
C GLY A 216 -13.89 23.26 -24.15
N VAL A 217 -14.53 22.22 -23.66
CA VAL A 217 -14.11 21.52 -22.47
C VAL A 217 -12.90 20.61 -22.78
N LEU A 218 -11.88 20.71 -21.97
CA LEU A 218 -10.83 19.71 -21.85
C LEU A 218 -11.29 18.68 -20.80
N ASP A 219 -11.56 17.47 -21.27
CA ASP A 219 -12.17 16.42 -20.48
C ASP A 219 -11.08 15.56 -19.83
N GLY A 220 -10.94 15.71 -18.52
CA GLY A 220 -9.99 14.92 -17.72
C GLY A 220 -10.60 13.58 -17.32
N SER A 221 -9.79 12.51 -17.40
CA SER A 221 -10.21 11.20 -16.91
C SER A 221 -10.67 11.27 -15.45
N SER A 222 -11.71 10.49 -15.12
CA SER A 222 -12.11 10.32 -13.72
C SER A 222 -10.99 9.62 -12.93
N PHE A 223 -10.70 10.15 -11.76
CA PHE A 223 -9.75 9.55 -10.85
C PHE A 223 -10.47 9.17 -9.56
N ALA A 224 -10.73 7.87 -9.39
CA ALA A 224 -11.33 7.32 -8.19
C ALA A 224 -10.23 6.74 -7.29
N TYR A 225 -10.19 7.21 -6.05
CA TYR A 225 -9.30 6.73 -5.02
C TYR A 225 -10.10 6.11 -3.87
N ASN A 226 -9.79 4.86 -3.53
CA ASN A 226 -10.34 4.20 -2.35
C ASN A 226 -9.32 4.31 -1.22
N GLY A 227 -9.43 5.37 -0.43
CA GLY A 227 -8.50 5.60 0.67
C GLY A 227 -8.77 4.69 1.87
N GLY A 228 -7.69 4.32 2.55
CA GLY A 228 -7.70 3.79 3.91
C GLY A 228 -7.98 4.90 4.94
N THR A 229 -7.74 4.59 6.22
CA THR A 229 -8.03 5.49 7.37
C THR A 229 -7.29 6.83 7.33
N ILE A 230 -6.17 6.91 6.63
CA ILE A 230 -5.45 8.16 6.31
C ILE A 230 -5.57 8.37 4.81
N ASN A 231 -6.61 9.10 4.43
CA ASN A 231 -6.80 9.51 3.05
C ASN A 231 -5.87 10.66 2.71
N PRO A 232 -4.97 10.53 1.72
CA PRO A 232 -4.36 11.71 1.15
C PRO A 232 -5.45 12.56 0.51
N THR A 233 -5.30 13.85 0.62
CA THR A 233 -6.14 14.79 -0.11
C THR A 233 -5.70 14.76 -1.56
N ILE A 234 -6.63 14.41 -2.45
CA ILE A 234 -6.43 14.48 -3.88
C ILE A 234 -6.99 15.80 -4.38
N ALA A 235 -6.20 16.50 -5.16
CA ALA A 235 -6.59 17.76 -5.78
C ALA A 235 -6.21 17.76 -7.26
N PHE A 236 -7.04 18.39 -8.07
CA PHE A 236 -6.71 18.68 -9.45
C PHE A 236 -6.17 20.10 -9.57
N GLN A 237 -5.21 20.30 -10.47
CA GLN A 237 -4.72 21.61 -10.86
C GLN A 237 -4.44 21.63 -12.36
N TRP A 238 -5.15 22.48 -13.08
CA TRP A 238 -4.85 22.71 -14.48
C TRP A 238 -3.70 23.68 -14.63
N GLN A 239 -2.89 23.42 -15.63
CA GLN A 239 -1.71 24.20 -15.96
C GLN A 239 -1.71 24.56 -17.44
N VAL A 240 -1.06 25.68 -17.74
CA VAL A 240 -0.90 26.18 -19.12
C VAL A 240 0.58 26.44 -19.39
N SER A 241 0.99 26.21 -20.64
CA SER A 241 2.32 26.48 -21.14
C SER A 241 2.28 27.07 -22.54
N THR A 242 3.35 27.78 -22.93
CA THR A 242 3.58 28.27 -24.29
C THR A 242 4.63 27.47 -25.04
N ASP A 243 5.42 26.66 -24.33
CA ASP A 243 6.58 25.93 -24.86
C ASP A 243 6.47 24.40 -24.64
N ASN A 244 5.41 23.93 -23.98
CA ASN A 244 5.20 22.53 -23.56
C ASN A 244 6.29 21.98 -22.62
N ILE A 245 7.07 22.86 -22.00
CA ILE A 245 8.14 22.52 -21.06
C ILE A 245 7.85 23.16 -19.72
N THR A 246 7.69 24.47 -19.70
CA THR A 246 7.42 25.25 -18.49
C THR A 246 5.92 25.47 -18.33
N PHE A 247 5.33 24.85 -17.33
CA PHE A 247 3.90 24.95 -17.04
C PHE A 247 3.64 25.80 -15.81
N THR A 248 2.61 26.64 -15.88
CA THR A 248 2.15 27.49 -14.76
C THR A 248 0.72 27.13 -14.37
N ASN A 249 0.42 27.19 -13.08
CA ASN A 249 -0.91 26.92 -12.56
C ASN A 249 -1.93 27.95 -13.08
N ILE A 250 -3.08 27.48 -13.52
CA ILE A 250 -4.22 28.31 -13.84
C ILE A 250 -5.02 28.53 -12.55
N VAL A 251 -5.08 29.77 -12.10
CA VAL A 251 -5.74 30.13 -10.83
C VAL A 251 -7.19 29.69 -10.84
N GLY A 252 -7.60 28.93 -9.82
CA GLY A 252 -8.97 28.46 -9.63
C GLY A 252 -9.38 27.27 -10.53
N ALA A 253 -8.51 26.77 -11.40
CA ALA A 253 -8.80 25.64 -12.27
C ALA A 253 -8.47 24.31 -11.55
N THR A 254 -9.34 23.91 -10.61
CA THR A 254 -9.15 22.75 -9.71
C THR A 254 -10.21 21.66 -9.88
N SER A 255 -11.00 21.71 -10.95
CA SER A 255 -12.00 20.70 -11.27
C SER A 255 -11.41 19.58 -12.13
N GLU A 256 -12.10 18.45 -12.20
CA GLU A 256 -11.74 17.31 -13.07
C GLU A 256 -11.59 17.75 -14.53
N ASN A 257 -12.53 18.57 -14.99
CA ASN A 257 -12.57 19.14 -16.33
C ASN A 257 -12.26 20.64 -16.30
N TYR A 258 -11.76 21.16 -17.41
CA TYR A 258 -11.45 22.58 -17.55
C TYR A 258 -11.88 23.12 -18.91
N THR A 259 -12.47 24.32 -18.90
CA THR A 259 -12.80 25.06 -20.16
C THR A 259 -11.86 26.25 -20.26
N PRO A 260 -10.86 26.20 -21.16
CA PRO A 260 -10.01 27.36 -21.40
C PRO A 260 -10.82 28.56 -21.89
N PRO A 261 -10.52 29.77 -21.44
CA PRO A 261 -11.15 30.96 -21.96
C PRO A 261 -10.78 31.18 -23.44
N ALA A 262 -11.60 31.96 -24.12
CA ALA A 262 -11.26 32.42 -25.45
C ALA A 262 -9.97 33.24 -25.43
N ILE A 263 -9.09 32.99 -26.39
CA ILE A 263 -7.82 33.71 -26.54
C ILE A 263 -7.98 34.77 -27.64
N SER A 264 -7.66 36.00 -27.29
CA SER A 264 -7.57 37.07 -28.28
C SER A 264 -6.28 36.94 -29.07
N ASN A 265 -6.38 36.83 -30.38
CA ASN A 265 -5.26 36.76 -31.29
C ASN A 265 -5.40 37.79 -32.43
N PRO A 266 -5.09 39.10 -32.21
CA PRO A 266 -5.13 40.11 -33.22
C PRO A 266 -3.94 40.09 -34.18
N GLY A 267 -2.93 39.26 -33.87
CA GLY A 267 -1.67 39.20 -34.65
C GLY A 267 -1.79 38.41 -35.93
N PRO A 268 -0.73 38.40 -36.77
CA PRO A 268 -0.74 37.68 -38.04
C PRO A 268 -0.43 36.16 -37.90
N SER A 269 0.04 35.72 -36.76
CA SER A 269 0.47 34.34 -36.55
C SER A 269 -0.40 33.62 -35.52
N ASN A 270 -0.46 32.29 -35.60
CA ASN A 270 -1.19 31.47 -34.64
C ASN A 270 -0.63 31.63 -33.22
N VAL A 271 -1.50 31.64 -32.23
CA VAL A 271 -1.14 31.54 -30.82
C VAL A 271 -1.35 30.10 -30.36
N VAL A 272 -0.30 29.47 -29.83
CA VAL A 272 -0.33 28.11 -29.35
C VAL A 272 -0.28 28.10 -27.82
N ARG A 273 -1.09 27.26 -27.21
CA ARG A 273 -1.09 26.96 -25.77
C ARG A 273 -1.15 25.47 -25.57
N TYR A 274 -0.44 25.01 -24.53
CA TYR A 274 -0.46 23.63 -24.06
C TYR A 274 -1.13 23.59 -22.71
N TYR A 275 -2.07 22.69 -22.54
CA TYR A 275 -2.81 22.50 -21.29
C TYR A 275 -2.57 21.09 -20.78
N ARG A 276 -2.38 20.96 -19.47
CA ARG A 276 -2.34 19.68 -18.80
C ARG A 276 -3.04 19.75 -17.46
N ARG A 277 -3.48 18.62 -16.94
CA ARG A 277 -3.99 18.50 -15.59
C ARG A 277 -2.93 17.84 -14.72
N VAL A 278 -2.70 18.34 -13.52
CA VAL A 278 -1.90 17.68 -12.49
C VAL A 278 -2.85 17.13 -11.45
N ILE A 279 -2.68 15.85 -11.07
CA ILE A 279 -3.27 15.28 -9.87
C ILE A 279 -2.23 15.40 -8.78
N GLY A 280 -2.53 16.19 -7.75
CA GLY A 280 -1.73 16.30 -6.53
C GLY A 280 -2.29 15.37 -5.46
N ALA A 281 -1.42 14.64 -4.79
CA ALA A 281 -1.74 13.84 -3.61
C ALA A 281 -0.92 14.34 -2.44
N THR A 282 -1.58 14.73 -1.34
CA THR A 282 -0.90 15.26 -0.15
C THR A 282 -1.26 14.42 1.07
N SER A 283 -0.25 14.00 1.81
CA SER A 283 -0.37 13.34 3.12
C SER A 283 0.44 14.11 4.17
N SER A 284 0.35 13.71 5.43
CA SER A 284 1.19 14.26 6.50
C SER A 284 2.68 13.95 6.32
N LEU A 285 3.03 12.98 5.48
CA LEU A 285 4.40 12.53 5.27
C LEU A 285 5.03 13.12 4.00
N GLY A 286 4.23 13.66 3.08
CA GLY A 286 4.74 14.23 1.83
C GLY A 286 3.66 14.47 0.79
N SER A 287 4.04 15.03 -0.34
CA SER A 287 3.16 15.29 -1.47
C SER A 287 3.78 14.80 -2.77
N CYS A 288 2.92 14.44 -3.72
CA CYS A 288 3.30 13.99 -5.04
C CYS A 288 2.39 14.57 -6.10
N ASP A 289 2.97 14.87 -7.24
CA ASP A 289 2.25 15.38 -8.39
C ASP A 289 2.38 14.40 -9.56
N SER A 290 1.26 14.18 -10.25
CA SER A 290 1.22 13.39 -11.46
C SER A 290 0.60 14.20 -12.59
N PRO A 291 1.41 14.68 -13.55
CA PRO A 291 0.91 15.40 -14.70
C PRO A 291 0.29 14.46 -15.75
N SER A 292 -0.79 14.91 -16.39
CA SER A 292 -1.39 14.24 -17.55
C SER A 292 -0.56 14.45 -18.83
N ASN A 293 -1.00 13.81 -19.92
CA ASN A 293 -0.63 14.27 -21.27
C ASN A 293 -1.00 15.74 -21.45
N SER A 294 -0.27 16.44 -22.29
CA SER A 294 -0.61 17.82 -22.67
C SER A 294 -1.49 17.86 -23.92
N ILE A 295 -2.46 18.78 -23.92
CA ILE A 295 -3.33 19.09 -25.07
C ILE A 295 -2.87 20.40 -25.69
N ILE A 296 -2.64 20.36 -26.99
CA ILE A 296 -2.30 21.56 -27.79
C ILE A 296 -3.56 22.23 -28.28
N ILE A 297 -3.66 23.53 -28.06
CA ILE A 297 -4.71 24.37 -28.60
C ILE A 297 -4.09 25.50 -29.42
N THR A 298 -4.51 25.62 -30.65
CA THR A 298 -4.06 26.66 -31.58
C THR A 298 -5.18 27.68 -31.84
N THR A 299 -4.93 28.97 -31.59
CA THR A 299 -5.86 30.06 -31.91
C THR A 299 -5.37 30.76 -33.15
N SER A 300 -6.19 30.71 -34.21
CA SER A 300 -5.91 31.38 -35.49
C SER A 300 -6.02 32.89 -35.36
N PRO A 301 -5.30 33.65 -36.21
CA PRO A 301 -5.44 35.12 -36.26
C PRO A 301 -6.83 35.59 -36.67
N ASN A 302 -7.13 36.85 -36.44
CA ASN A 302 -8.37 37.45 -36.84
C ASN A 302 -8.51 37.38 -38.37
N GLY A 303 -9.63 36.85 -38.86
CA GLY A 303 -9.92 36.72 -40.29
C GLY A 303 -9.36 35.50 -41.00
N ALA A 304 -8.61 34.63 -40.34
CA ALA A 304 -8.19 33.32 -40.89
C ALA A 304 -9.26 32.25 -40.60
N PRO A 305 -9.69 31.45 -41.59
CA PRO A 305 -10.53 30.31 -41.34
C PRO A 305 -9.77 29.25 -40.53
N PRO A 306 -10.42 28.48 -39.70
CA PRO A 306 -9.78 27.34 -39.05
C PRO A 306 -9.36 26.33 -40.12
N THR A 307 -8.12 25.84 -40.04
CA THR A 307 -7.55 24.78 -40.89
C THR A 307 -7.72 23.42 -40.28
#